data_8f9f408cf3a51a00f413c82ce0f72a22
#
_entry.id   8f9f408cf3a51a00f413c82ce0f72a22
#
_cell.length_a   1.000
_cell.length_b   1.000
_cell.length_c   1.000
_cell.angle_alpha   90.00
_cell.angle_beta   90.00
_cell.angle_gamma   90.00
#
_symmetry.space_group_name_H-M   'P 1'
#
loop_
_entity.id
_entity.type
_entity.pdbx_description
1 polymer ?
#
loop_
_entity_poly.entity_id
_entity_poly.type
_entity_poly.pdbx_seq_one_letter_code
_entity_poly.pdbx_strand_id
1 'polypeptide(L)'
;ISWPLRILLGCCFVGIVIGSILVFLYGTISNRYDISEVKSNIPERTVILDRKNRTIGTLHGENRKRVFLREVPPIFIDALILREDNRFYDHGGVDWIGVGRAFAQVLKHKRATQGASTLTMQLAKITYNHRERNLHSKLTEVALAKRIEATYTKDEILETYINRIFWGHTFLGIAAAARGYYDKEPRD
;
A
#
# COMPACT_ATOMS: atom_id res chain seq x y z
N ILE A 1 29.82 3.87 -35.91
CA ILE A 1 28.57 4.19 -35.17
C ILE A 1 28.17 5.60 -35.59
N SER A 2 26.97 5.75 -36.17
CA SER A 2 26.43 7.04 -36.61
C SER A 2 26.27 8.02 -35.44
N TRP A 3 26.44 9.32 -35.70
CA TRP A 3 26.35 10.37 -34.67
C TRP A 3 25.06 10.34 -33.85
N PRO A 4 23.87 10.14 -34.44
CA PRO A 4 22.65 10.04 -33.65
C PRO A 4 22.63 8.83 -32.69
N LEU A 5 23.24 7.71 -33.07
CA LEU A 5 23.33 6.53 -32.18
C LEU A 5 24.27 6.79 -30.98
N ARG A 6 25.36 7.55 -31.15
CA ARG A 6 26.21 7.95 -30.03
C ARG A 6 25.48 8.84 -29.04
N ILE A 7 24.67 9.78 -29.51
CA ILE A 7 23.83 10.63 -28.63
C ILE A 7 22.83 9.78 -27.89
N LEU A 8 22.10 8.88 -28.58
CA LEU A 8 21.13 8.00 -27.96
C LEU A 8 21.76 7.14 -26.86
N LEU A 9 22.91 6.53 -27.14
CA LEU A 9 23.66 5.73 -26.16
C LEU A 9 24.13 6.58 -24.96
N GLY A 10 24.62 7.80 -25.22
CA GLY A 10 24.98 8.75 -24.16
C GLY A 10 23.80 9.13 -23.27
N CYS A 11 22.65 9.44 -23.85
CA CYS A 11 21.43 9.74 -23.09
C CYS A 11 20.95 8.53 -22.28
N CYS A 12 21.00 7.32 -22.84
CA CYS A 12 20.65 6.08 -22.12
C CYS A 12 21.62 5.85 -20.95
N PHE A 13 22.92 6.03 -21.15
CA PHE A 13 23.92 5.89 -20.10
C PHE A 13 23.70 6.88 -18.94
N VAL A 14 23.49 8.16 -19.26
CA VAL A 14 23.18 9.19 -18.25
C VAL A 14 21.89 8.84 -17.51
N GLY A 15 20.85 8.37 -18.20
CA GLY A 15 19.60 7.92 -17.60
C GLY A 15 19.79 6.75 -16.63
N ILE A 16 20.62 5.77 -16.98
CA ILE A 16 20.97 4.63 -16.12
C ILE A 16 21.71 5.10 -14.86
N VAL A 17 22.70 5.99 -15.02
CA VAL A 17 23.46 6.53 -13.89
C VAL A 17 22.56 7.29 -12.92
N ILE A 18 21.73 8.20 -13.44
CA ILE A 18 20.76 8.95 -12.62
C ILE A 18 19.78 7.99 -11.93
N GLY A 19 19.25 7.02 -12.65
CA GLY A 19 18.37 6.00 -12.09
C GLY A 19 19.02 5.21 -10.96
N SER A 20 20.26 4.79 -11.12
CA SER A 20 21.03 4.06 -10.11
C SER A 20 21.29 4.92 -8.86
N ILE A 21 21.64 6.20 -9.03
CA ILE A 21 21.81 7.15 -7.93
C ILE A 21 20.48 7.32 -7.17
N LEU A 22 19.37 7.49 -7.86
CA LEU A 22 18.06 7.61 -7.22
C LEU A 22 17.70 6.35 -6.43
N VAL A 23 17.90 5.16 -7.00
CA VAL A 23 17.66 3.87 -6.30
C VAL A 23 18.51 3.79 -5.04
N PHE A 24 19.79 4.16 -5.11
CA PHE A 24 20.68 4.15 -3.95
C PHE A 24 20.23 5.17 -2.88
N LEU A 25 19.95 6.41 -3.27
CA LEU A 25 19.52 7.47 -2.35
C LEU A 25 18.20 7.11 -1.65
N TYR A 26 17.20 6.66 -2.40
CA TYR A 26 15.90 6.29 -1.82
C TYR A 26 15.96 4.98 -1.04
N GLY A 27 16.86 4.06 -1.41
CA GLY A 27 17.18 2.90 -0.60
C GLY A 27 17.72 3.31 0.78
N THR A 28 18.68 4.23 0.83
CA THR A 28 19.23 4.74 2.10
C THR A 28 18.22 5.56 2.90
N ILE A 29 17.38 6.37 2.26
CA ILE A 29 16.30 7.11 2.92
C ILE A 29 15.29 6.12 3.54
N SER A 30 14.89 5.08 2.81
CA SER A 30 13.93 4.10 3.30
C SER A 30 14.45 3.34 4.53
N ASN A 31 15.78 3.21 4.70
CA ASN A 31 16.37 2.56 5.87
C ASN A 31 16.18 3.34 7.19
N ARG A 32 15.79 4.61 7.12
CA ARG A 32 15.43 5.43 8.31
C ARG A 32 14.06 5.07 8.89
N TYR A 33 13.25 4.33 8.14
CA TYR A 33 11.92 3.90 8.56
C TYR A 33 11.98 2.51 9.16
N ASP A 34 11.35 2.33 10.30
CA ASP A 34 11.25 1.00 10.94
C ASP A 34 10.16 0.18 10.24
N ILE A 35 10.57 -0.88 9.53
CA ILE A 35 9.66 -1.78 8.82
C ILE A 35 8.74 -2.54 9.78
N SER A 36 9.11 -2.71 11.04
CA SER A 36 8.26 -3.38 12.03
C SER A 36 6.94 -2.61 12.28
N GLU A 37 6.93 -1.28 12.06
CA GLU A 37 5.73 -0.46 12.18
C GLU A 37 4.60 -0.89 11.24
N VAL A 38 4.92 -1.57 10.14
CA VAL A 38 3.92 -2.11 9.21
C VAL A 38 2.96 -3.05 9.95
N LYS A 39 3.45 -3.86 10.89
CA LYS A 39 2.61 -4.80 11.65
C LYS A 39 2.31 -4.35 13.09
N SER A 40 3.19 -3.59 13.72
CA SER A 40 3.13 -3.32 15.16
C SER A 40 2.10 -2.26 15.55
N ASN A 41 1.85 -1.28 14.71
CA ASN A 41 1.00 -0.13 15.05
C ASN A 41 -0.38 -0.19 14.37
N ILE A 42 -1.12 -1.28 14.59
CA ILE A 42 -2.57 -1.29 14.33
C ILE A 42 -3.24 -1.07 15.69
N PRO A 43 -3.58 0.18 16.05
CA PRO A 43 -4.20 0.42 17.35
C PRO A 43 -5.56 -0.27 17.38
N GLU A 44 -5.74 -1.15 18.35
CA GLU A 44 -7.02 -1.83 18.59
C GLU A 44 -7.86 -1.00 19.55
N ARG A 45 -9.17 -1.16 19.43
CA ARG A 45 -10.13 -0.53 20.34
C ARG A 45 -9.99 -1.10 21.75
N THR A 46 -9.82 -0.24 22.76
CA THR A 46 -9.89 -0.68 24.16
C THR A 46 -11.34 -0.92 24.54
N VAL A 47 -11.66 -2.16 24.85
CA VAL A 47 -12.98 -2.58 25.33
C VAL A 47 -12.95 -2.73 26.84
N ILE A 48 -13.91 -2.09 27.54
CA ILE A 48 -14.07 -2.24 28.98
C ILE A 48 -15.05 -3.37 29.22
N LEU A 49 -14.60 -4.40 29.93
CA LEU A 49 -15.41 -5.56 30.27
C LEU A 49 -15.81 -5.53 31.75
N ASP A 50 -16.98 -6.06 32.09
CA ASP A 50 -17.36 -6.37 33.46
C ASP A 50 -16.68 -7.67 33.93
N ARG A 51 -16.83 -7.99 35.24
CA ARG A 51 -16.29 -9.21 35.81
C ARG A 51 -16.84 -10.52 35.23
N LYS A 52 -17.87 -10.44 34.38
CA LYS A 52 -18.46 -11.57 33.63
C LYS A 52 -18.08 -11.52 32.15
N ASN A 53 -17.05 -10.78 31.77
CA ASN A 53 -16.60 -10.57 30.40
C ASN A 53 -17.66 -9.95 29.46
N ARG A 54 -18.63 -9.22 29.97
CA ARG A 54 -19.60 -8.47 29.15
C ARG A 54 -19.06 -7.07 28.87
N THR A 55 -19.16 -6.62 27.65
CA THR A 55 -18.76 -5.26 27.27
C THR A 55 -19.67 -4.23 27.95
N ILE A 56 -19.10 -3.39 28.82
CA ILE A 56 -19.79 -2.28 29.47
C ILE A 56 -19.48 -0.92 28.84
N GLY A 57 -18.44 -0.86 28.02
CA GLY A 57 -18.09 0.35 27.31
C GLY A 57 -16.85 0.16 26.44
N THR A 58 -16.57 1.20 25.67
CA THR A 58 -15.36 1.29 24.86
C THR A 58 -14.74 2.65 25.06
N LEU A 59 -13.44 2.71 25.30
CA LEU A 59 -12.76 3.98 25.33
C LEU A 59 -12.73 4.58 23.92
N HIS A 60 -12.86 5.90 23.87
CA HIS A 60 -12.72 6.66 22.62
C HIS A 60 -11.33 6.38 22.04
N GLY A 61 -11.31 5.78 20.89
CA GLY A 61 -10.13 5.42 20.09
C GLY A 61 -10.60 4.96 18.72
N GLU A 62 -9.67 4.68 17.85
CA GLU A 62 -10.01 4.16 16.53
C GLU A 62 -10.78 2.85 16.68
N ASN A 63 -11.98 2.80 16.09
CA ASN A 63 -12.90 1.66 16.20
C ASN A 63 -12.38 0.47 15.36
N ARG A 64 -11.19 -0.02 15.72
CA ARG A 64 -10.48 -1.08 15.00
C ARG A 64 -10.59 -2.40 15.76
N LYS A 65 -10.96 -3.44 15.04
CA LYS A 65 -10.79 -4.84 15.42
C LYS A 65 -9.93 -5.45 14.33
N ARG A 66 -8.83 -6.06 14.70
CA ARG A 66 -7.99 -6.79 13.74
C ARG A 66 -8.75 -8.00 13.22
N VAL A 67 -8.69 -8.21 11.92
CA VAL A 67 -9.30 -9.32 11.20
C VAL A 67 -8.19 -10.08 10.50
N PHE A 68 -8.17 -11.40 10.63
CA PHE A 68 -7.28 -12.25 9.86
C PHE A 68 -7.79 -12.37 8.41
N LEU A 69 -6.87 -12.50 7.47
CA LEU A 69 -7.23 -12.62 6.05
C LEU A 69 -8.22 -13.75 5.78
N ARG A 70 -8.09 -14.88 6.50
CA ARG A 70 -8.98 -16.04 6.42
C ARG A 70 -10.42 -15.78 6.90
N GLU A 71 -10.65 -14.68 7.62
CA GLU A 71 -11.98 -14.29 8.13
C GLU A 71 -12.70 -13.36 7.16
N VAL A 72 -12.07 -12.99 6.05
CA VAL A 72 -12.65 -12.12 5.03
C VAL A 72 -13.07 -12.96 3.85
N PRO A 73 -14.29 -12.76 3.31
CA PRO A 73 -14.77 -13.52 2.17
C PRO A 73 -13.81 -13.41 0.98
N PRO A 74 -13.44 -14.54 0.33
CA PRO A 74 -12.54 -14.53 -0.82
C PRO A 74 -12.96 -13.57 -1.93
N ILE A 75 -14.26 -13.51 -2.22
CA ILE A 75 -14.81 -12.62 -3.24
C ILE A 75 -14.51 -11.14 -2.97
N PHE A 76 -14.48 -10.73 -1.70
CA PHE A 76 -14.11 -9.36 -1.33
C PHE A 76 -12.61 -9.12 -1.61
N ILE A 77 -11.77 -10.09 -1.25
CA ILE A 77 -10.32 -10.02 -1.49
C ILE A 77 -10.03 -9.94 -2.99
N ASP A 78 -10.67 -10.79 -3.79
CA ASP A 78 -10.52 -10.79 -5.25
C ASP A 78 -10.96 -9.46 -5.85
N ALA A 79 -12.10 -8.93 -5.43
CA ALA A 79 -12.60 -7.64 -5.88
C ALA A 79 -11.66 -6.47 -5.51
N LEU A 80 -11.09 -6.50 -4.29
CA LEU A 80 -10.11 -5.51 -3.83
C LEU A 80 -8.85 -5.54 -4.70
N ILE A 81 -8.29 -6.73 -4.91
CA ILE A 81 -7.09 -6.93 -5.73
C ILE A 81 -7.34 -6.49 -7.18
N LEU A 82 -8.43 -6.95 -7.78
CA LEU A 82 -8.79 -6.59 -9.16
C LEU A 82 -8.95 -5.07 -9.34
N ARG A 83 -9.47 -4.39 -8.34
CA ARG A 83 -9.69 -2.95 -8.38
C ARG A 83 -8.44 -2.12 -8.15
N GLU A 84 -7.67 -2.47 -7.12
CA GLU A 84 -6.56 -1.65 -6.63
C GLU A 84 -5.22 -2.06 -7.24
N ASP A 85 -5.01 -3.37 -7.45
CA ASP A 85 -3.71 -3.93 -7.88
C ASP A 85 -3.89 -5.33 -8.47
N ASN A 86 -4.44 -5.41 -9.67
CA ASN A 86 -4.83 -6.69 -10.31
C ASN A 86 -3.67 -7.68 -10.52
N ARG A 87 -2.44 -7.24 -10.33
CA ARG A 87 -1.23 -8.06 -10.44
C ARG A 87 -0.47 -8.16 -9.13
N PHE A 88 -1.16 -7.94 -8.02
CA PHE A 88 -0.57 -7.89 -6.68
C PHE A 88 0.38 -9.06 -6.40
N TYR A 89 0.00 -10.28 -6.76
CA TYR A 89 0.81 -11.48 -6.53
C TYR A 89 1.98 -11.64 -7.51
N ASP A 90 2.01 -10.89 -8.61
CA ASP A 90 3.00 -11.07 -9.69
C ASP A 90 4.21 -10.15 -9.59
N HIS A 91 4.19 -9.15 -8.69
CA HIS A 91 5.27 -8.17 -8.57
C HIS A 91 5.82 -8.06 -7.15
N GLY A 92 7.03 -7.51 -7.00
CA GLY A 92 7.67 -7.27 -5.70
C GLY A 92 7.56 -5.80 -5.26
N GLY A 93 6.35 -5.34 -4.93
CA GLY A 93 6.07 -3.99 -4.39
C GLY A 93 5.77 -2.92 -5.43
N VAL A 94 6.28 -3.05 -6.65
CA VAL A 94 6.01 -2.11 -7.76
C VAL A 94 5.65 -2.90 -9.01
N ASP A 95 4.49 -2.63 -9.59
CA ASP A 95 4.08 -3.19 -10.89
C ASP A 95 4.66 -2.35 -12.04
N TRP A 96 5.88 -2.67 -12.47
CA TRP A 96 6.54 -1.97 -13.57
C TRP A 96 5.80 -2.10 -14.91
N ILE A 97 5.07 -3.20 -15.13
CA ILE A 97 4.25 -3.38 -16.31
C ILE A 97 3.02 -2.45 -16.25
N GLY A 98 2.40 -2.36 -15.07
CA GLY A 98 1.31 -1.41 -14.83
C GLY A 98 1.76 0.05 -14.99
N VAL A 99 2.94 0.40 -14.48
CA VAL A 99 3.55 1.73 -14.68
C VAL A 99 3.75 2.03 -16.18
N GLY A 100 4.34 1.09 -16.92
CA GLY A 100 4.53 1.23 -18.37
C GLY A 100 3.21 1.40 -19.13
N ARG A 101 2.18 0.62 -18.76
CA ARG A 101 0.83 0.72 -19.32
C ARG A 101 0.18 2.08 -19.04
N ALA A 102 0.25 2.53 -17.78
CA ALA A 102 -0.28 3.83 -17.38
C ALA A 102 0.42 4.98 -18.12
N PHE A 103 1.75 4.90 -18.27
CA PHE A 103 2.51 5.89 -19.04
C PHE A 103 2.10 5.93 -20.53
N ALA A 104 1.97 4.77 -21.17
CA ALA A 104 1.51 4.69 -22.56
C ALA A 104 0.11 5.27 -22.74
N GLN A 105 -0.80 5.07 -21.77
CA GLN A 105 -2.14 5.66 -21.79
C GLN A 105 -2.11 7.19 -21.64
N VAL A 106 -1.26 7.71 -20.76
CA VAL A 106 -1.08 9.17 -20.61
C VAL A 106 -0.60 9.78 -21.93
N LEU A 107 0.37 9.16 -22.60
CA LEU A 107 0.85 9.62 -23.91
C LEU A 107 -0.25 9.61 -24.98
N LYS A 108 -1.10 8.56 -24.99
CA LYS A 108 -2.17 8.40 -25.98
C LYS A 108 -3.37 9.31 -25.72
N HIS A 109 -3.79 9.44 -24.47
CA HIS A 109 -5.05 10.10 -24.10
C HIS A 109 -4.86 11.45 -23.40
N LYS A 110 -3.62 11.88 -23.13
CA LYS A 110 -3.27 13.10 -22.38
C LYS A 110 -3.97 13.20 -21.01
N ARG A 111 -4.42 12.08 -20.45
CA ARG A 111 -5.09 11.97 -19.16
C ARG A 111 -4.60 10.71 -18.43
N ALA A 112 -4.35 10.82 -17.13
CA ALA A 112 -4.10 9.68 -16.27
C ALA A 112 -5.45 8.97 -16.00
N THR A 113 -5.69 7.84 -16.64
CA THR A 113 -6.94 7.07 -16.52
C THR A 113 -6.87 5.95 -15.48
N GLN A 114 -5.66 5.52 -15.12
CA GLN A 114 -5.42 4.49 -14.11
C GLN A 114 -4.30 4.90 -13.16
N GLY A 115 -4.46 4.55 -11.86
CA GLY A 115 -3.39 4.69 -10.88
C GLY A 115 -2.30 3.64 -11.11
N ALA A 116 -1.03 4.03 -10.98
CA ALA A 116 0.11 3.11 -11.03
C ALA A 116 0.62 2.72 -9.63
N SER A 117 -0.15 2.99 -8.59
CA SER A 117 0.22 2.68 -7.20
C SER A 117 -0.28 1.28 -6.84
N THR A 118 0.62 0.44 -6.32
CA THR A 118 0.30 -0.90 -5.83
C THR A 118 -0.29 -0.87 -4.43
N LEU A 119 -0.90 -1.97 -3.98
CA LEU A 119 -1.37 -2.16 -2.61
C LEU A 119 -0.23 -1.96 -1.59
N THR A 120 0.96 -2.47 -1.89
CA THR A 120 2.14 -2.32 -1.01
C THR A 120 2.61 -0.86 -0.92
N MET A 121 2.58 -0.10 -2.01
CA MET A 121 2.87 1.34 -1.99
C MET A 121 1.83 2.12 -1.20
N GLN A 122 0.55 1.76 -1.32
CA GLN A 122 -0.53 2.35 -0.53
C GLN A 122 -0.34 2.01 0.97
N LEU A 123 0.02 0.78 1.30
CA LEU A 123 0.32 0.38 2.68
C LEU A 123 1.49 1.19 3.26
N ALA A 124 2.59 1.35 2.52
CA ALA A 124 3.71 2.20 2.93
C ALA A 124 3.26 3.63 3.22
N LYS A 125 2.47 4.23 2.31
CA LYS A 125 1.91 5.56 2.47
C LYS A 125 1.06 5.70 3.74
N ILE A 126 0.19 4.73 4.01
CA ILE A 126 -0.71 4.75 5.18
C ILE A 126 0.09 4.58 6.46
N THR A 127 1.06 3.65 6.49
CA THR A 127 1.86 3.35 7.67
C THR A 127 2.71 4.55 8.11
N TYR A 128 3.39 5.18 7.17
CA TYR A 128 4.33 6.27 7.46
C TYR A 128 3.74 7.67 7.23
N ASN A 129 2.42 7.75 7.07
CA ASN A 129 1.66 9.01 6.96
C ASN A 129 2.19 9.99 5.89
N HIS A 130 2.60 9.45 4.74
CA HIS A 130 3.06 10.26 3.60
C HIS A 130 1.87 10.92 2.91
N ARG A 131 1.39 12.06 3.45
CA ARG A 131 0.21 12.78 2.92
C ARG A 131 0.55 13.67 1.73
N GLU A 132 1.80 14.07 1.58
CA GLU A 132 2.22 14.94 0.51
C GLU A 132 2.24 14.22 -0.84
N ARG A 133 1.68 14.87 -1.85
CA ARG A 133 1.64 14.36 -3.24
C ARG A 133 2.79 14.96 -4.05
N ASN A 134 4.03 14.68 -3.67
CA ASN A 134 5.21 15.11 -4.40
C ASN A 134 6.05 13.91 -4.88
N LEU A 135 7.01 14.18 -5.77
CA LEU A 135 7.87 13.14 -6.34
C LEU A 135 8.73 12.46 -5.26
N HIS A 136 9.20 13.23 -4.28
CA HIS A 136 10.00 12.71 -3.17
C HIS A 136 9.23 11.65 -2.37
N SER A 137 8.01 11.98 -1.93
CA SER A 137 7.13 11.02 -1.23
C SER A 137 6.88 9.80 -2.08
N LYS A 138 6.66 9.96 -3.39
CA LYS A 138 6.40 8.84 -4.29
C LYS A 138 7.60 7.90 -4.43
N LEU A 139 8.80 8.44 -4.54
CA LEU A 139 10.02 7.62 -4.61
C LEU A 139 10.32 6.92 -3.27
N THR A 140 10.02 7.57 -2.15
CA THR A 140 10.09 6.97 -0.81
C THR A 140 9.09 5.82 -0.66
N GLU A 141 7.83 5.99 -1.12
CA GLU A 141 6.82 4.93 -1.15
C GLU A 141 7.31 3.71 -1.95
N VAL A 142 7.93 3.94 -3.12
CA VAL A 142 8.51 2.87 -3.95
C VAL A 142 9.60 2.11 -3.21
N ALA A 143 10.53 2.82 -2.55
CA ALA A 143 11.61 2.20 -1.81
C ALA A 143 11.10 1.41 -0.58
N LEU A 144 10.13 1.98 0.14
CA LEU A 144 9.48 1.32 1.28
C LEU A 144 8.69 0.09 0.83
N ALA A 145 7.94 0.18 -0.28
CA ALA A 145 7.21 -0.97 -0.82
C ALA A 145 8.15 -2.14 -1.15
N LYS A 146 9.31 -1.87 -1.73
CA LYS A 146 10.35 -2.89 -1.97
C LYS A 146 10.83 -3.56 -0.69
N ARG A 147 11.08 -2.78 0.37
CA ARG A 147 11.50 -3.32 1.68
C ARG A 147 10.39 -4.11 2.37
N ILE A 148 9.15 -3.65 2.30
CA ILE A 148 7.99 -4.36 2.84
C ILE A 148 7.87 -5.73 2.18
N GLU A 149 7.94 -5.81 0.85
CA GLU A 149 7.89 -7.07 0.10
C GLU A 149 9.10 -8.00 0.34
N ALA A 150 10.24 -7.45 0.70
CA ALA A 150 11.42 -8.25 1.09
C ALA A 150 11.28 -8.83 2.51
N THR A 151 10.38 -8.27 3.35
CA THR A 151 10.24 -8.64 4.76
C THR A 151 8.98 -9.47 5.01
N TYR A 152 7.90 -9.19 4.32
CA TYR A 152 6.58 -9.78 4.56
C TYR A 152 6.05 -10.52 3.33
N THR A 153 5.29 -11.58 3.56
CA THR A 153 4.58 -12.30 2.50
C THR A 153 3.41 -11.47 1.94
N LYS A 154 2.95 -11.82 0.75
CA LYS A 154 1.79 -11.18 0.11
C LYS A 154 0.54 -11.17 1.01
N ASP A 155 0.25 -12.30 1.64
CA ASP A 155 -0.91 -12.44 2.51
C ASP A 155 -0.77 -11.57 3.77
N GLU A 156 0.43 -11.46 4.34
CA GLU A 156 0.70 -10.58 5.48
C GLU A 156 0.54 -9.10 5.10
N ILE A 157 0.99 -8.71 3.90
CA ILE A 157 0.84 -7.36 3.36
C ILE A 157 -0.65 -7.05 3.18
N LEU A 158 -1.38 -7.96 2.56
CA LEU A 158 -2.81 -7.82 2.30
C LEU A 158 -3.62 -7.76 3.60
N GLU A 159 -3.34 -8.67 4.55
CA GLU A 159 -3.96 -8.65 5.89
C GLU A 159 -3.72 -7.31 6.59
N THR A 160 -2.49 -6.82 6.55
CA THR A 160 -2.15 -5.53 7.16
C THR A 160 -2.85 -4.38 6.46
N TYR A 161 -2.93 -4.41 5.13
CA TYR A 161 -3.60 -3.40 4.33
C TYR A 161 -5.08 -3.28 4.68
N ILE A 162 -5.83 -4.39 4.65
CA ILE A 162 -7.28 -4.38 4.94
C ILE A 162 -7.60 -3.92 6.37
N ASN A 163 -6.67 -4.09 7.30
CA ASN A 163 -6.81 -3.64 8.68
C ASN A 163 -6.42 -2.16 8.89
N ARG A 164 -5.72 -1.54 7.92
CA ARG A 164 -5.24 -0.15 8.04
C ARG A 164 -5.96 0.84 7.16
N ILE A 165 -6.50 0.40 6.04
CA ILE A 165 -7.11 1.31 5.07
C ILE A 165 -8.31 2.04 5.65
N PHE A 166 -8.42 3.31 5.28
CA PHE A 166 -9.56 4.15 5.61
C PHE A 166 -10.70 3.95 4.60
N TRP A 167 -11.86 3.56 5.10
CA TRP A 167 -13.06 3.23 4.32
C TRP A 167 -14.10 4.36 4.26
N GLY A 168 -13.73 5.56 4.67
CA GLY A 168 -14.64 6.69 4.76
C GLY A 168 -15.22 6.89 6.16
N HIS A 169 -15.91 8.02 6.37
CA HIS A 169 -16.40 8.46 7.67
C HIS A 169 -15.31 8.40 8.75
N THR A 170 -15.41 7.51 9.70
CA THR A 170 -14.42 7.27 10.76
C THR A 170 -13.92 5.83 10.76
N PHE A 171 -14.19 5.06 9.68
CA PHE A 171 -13.92 3.64 9.64
C PHE A 171 -12.51 3.34 9.16
N LEU A 172 -11.69 2.87 10.07
CA LEU A 172 -10.35 2.39 9.82
C LEU A 172 -10.31 0.86 9.93
N GLY A 173 -9.91 0.19 8.85
CA GLY A 173 -9.92 -1.26 8.71
C GLY A 173 -11.31 -1.83 8.38
N ILE A 174 -11.28 -3.03 7.81
CA ILE A 174 -12.45 -3.71 7.26
C ILE A 174 -13.53 -4.02 8.30
N ALA A 175 -13.12 -4.39 9.53
CA ALA A 175 -14.09 -4.70 10.59
C ALA A 175 -14.93 -3.49 10.98
N ALA A 176 -14.30 -2.31 11.08
CA ALA A 176 -15.02 -1.08 11.37
C ALA A 176 -15.98 -0.71 10.23
N ALA A 177 -15.55 -0.89 8.99
CA ALA A 177 -16.36 -0.63 7.82
C ALA A 177 -17.56 -1.58 7.71
N ALA A 178 -17.35 -2.88 7.88
CA ALA A 178 -18.42 -3.89 7.82
C ALA A 178 -19.51 -3.62 8.86
N ARG A 179 -19.11 -3.32 10.10
CA ARG A 179 -20.08 -2.95 11.16
C ARG A 179 -20.74 -1.61 10.89
N GLY A 180 -19.97 -0.60 10.50
CA GLY A 180 -20.50 0.75 10.34
C GLY A 180 -21.44 0.91 9.16
N TYR A 181 -21.20 0.19 8.05
CA TYR A 181 -22.05 0.27 6.86
C TYR A 181 -23.17 -0.78 6.81
N TYR A 182 -22.91 -1.99 7.36
CA TYR A 182 -23.79 -3.15 7.16
C TYR A 182 -24.27 -3.80 8.45
N ASP A 183 -23.76 -3.36 9.62
CA ASP A 183 -24.00 -3.98 10.94
C ASP A 183 -23.65 -5.49 10.95
N LYS A 184 -22.55 -5.84 10.26
CA LYS A 184 -22.08 -7.21 10.07
C LYS A 184 -20.61 -7.36 10.46
N GLU A 185 -20.20 -8.60 10.76
CA GLU A 185 -18.79 -8.95 10.81
C GLU A 185 -18.26 -9.19 9.38
N PRO A 186 -16.95 -9.01 9.13
CA PRO A 186 -16.38 -9.19 7.78
C PRO A 186 -16.62 -10.56 7.16
N ARG A 187 -16.81 -11.61 7.97
CA ARG A 187 -17.08 -12.98 7.55
C ARG A 187 -18.52 -13.27 7.12
N ASP A 188 -19.46 -12.37 7.48
CA ASP A 188 -20.89 -12.50 7.21
C ASP A 188 -21.27 -11.80 5.89
#